data_3a79c3b8cd44e23e1969745839b14343
#
_entry.id   3a79c3b8cd44e23e1969745839b14343
#
_cell.length_a   1.000
_cell.length_b   1.000
_cell.length_c   1.000
_cell.angle_alpha   90.00
_cell.angle_beta   90.00
_cell.angle_gamma   90.00
#
_symmetry.space_group_name_H-M   'P 1'
#
loop_
_entity.id
_entity.type
_entity.pdbx_description
1 polymer ?
#
loop_
_entity_poly.entity_id
_entity_poly.type
_entity_poly.pdbx_seq_one_letter_code
_entity_poly.pdbx_strand_id
1 'polypeptide(L)'
;MKQITLYIASLILFVGCANGQGNRSAFATVPKAAAGEQVATFGGGCFWSMAEALSEFKGVTKVVSGYAGGTTKNPSYEQVGSLKTGHAEVVQVYYNPKLISFATLAEGFFTAHDPTTLNRQGPDVGTDYRSVAFYRNDAEKAILLATVKKVNESKHFNNPVVTQVVPFTAFYPAEQYHQGYYRSNGDNPYIASVSAPKVMKFRKAMKASLKPEFQK
;
A
#
# COMPACT_ATOMS: atom_id res chain seq x y z
N MET A 1 -4.16 23.47 -78.68
CA MET A 1 -4.96 23.46 -77.41
C MET A 1 -4.26 22.55 -76.42
N LYS A 2 -3.61 23.18 -75.43
CA LYS A 2 -2.89 22.41 -74.36
C LYS A 2 -3.83 22.28 -73.16
N GLN A 3 -4.16 21.00 -72.83
CA GLN A 3 -4.91 20.72 -71.61
C GLN A 3 -3.98 20.74 -70.42
N ILE A 4 -4.32 21.58 -69.40
CA ILE A 4 -3.63 21.64 -68.13
C ILE A 4 -4.39 20.76 -67.15
N THR A 5 -3.75 19.65 -66.76
CA THR A 5 -4.29 18.72 -65.76
C THR A 5 -3.87 19.21 -64.38
N LEU A 6 -4.88 19.60 -63.60
CA LEU A 6 -4.71 20.08 -62.21
C LEU A 6 -4.69 18.87 -61.25
N TYR A 7 -3.53 18.60 -60.64
CA TYR A 7 -3.43 17.61 -59.57
C TYR A 7 -3.79 18.28 -58.24
N ILE A 8 -4.94 17.86 -57.66
CA ILE A 8 -5.33 18.22 -56.29
C ILE A 8 -4.63 17.23 -55.37
N ALA A 9 -3.62 17.68 -54.63
CA ALA A 9 -3.01 16.92 -53.58
C ALA A 9 -3.88 17.01 -52.32
N SER A 10 -4.62 15.95 -52.00
CA SER A 10 -5.35 15.82 -50.74
C SER A 10 -4.37 15.60 -49.60
N LEU A 11 -4.17 16.61 -48.76
CA LEU A 11 -3.40 16.54 -47.52
C LEU A 11 -4.27 15.85 -46.46
N ILE A 12 -4.07 14.56 -46.22
CA ILE A 12 -4.70 13.82 -45.12
C ILE A 12 -3.97 14.20 -43.83
N LEU A 13 -4.59 15.05 -43.03
CA LEU A 13 -4.17 15.33 -41.65
C LEU A 13 -4.46 14.06 -40.82
N PHE A 14 -3.44 13.27 -40.52
CA PHE A 14 -3.50 12.29 -39.44
C PHE A 14 -3.52 13.03 -38.11
N VAL A 15 -4.73 13.19 -37.53
CA VAL A 15 -4.88 13.52 -36.13
C VAL A 15 -4.52 12.25 -35.34
N GLY A 16 -3.25 12.18 -34.95
CA GLY A 16 -2.79 11.15 -34.00
C GLY A 16 -3.49 11.38 -32.65
N CYS A 17 -4.49 10.56 -32.33
CA CYS A 17 -4.93 10.40 -30.96
C CYS A 17 -3.74 9.88 -30.16
N ALA A 18 -3.05 10.78 -29.44
CA ALA A 18 -2.11 10.41 -28.40
C ALA A 18 -2.93 9.72 -27.29
N ASN A 19 -3.07 8.41 -27.41
CA ASN A 19 -3.51 7.58 -26.29
C ASN A 19 -2.51 7.81 -25.18
N GLY A 20 -2.92 8.50 -24.12
CA GLY A 20 -2.17 8.66 -22.88
C GLY A 20 -1.98 7.33 -22.18
N GLN A 21 -1.14 6.45 -22.73
CA GLN A 21 -0.53 5.38 -21.98
C GLN A 21 0.46 6.03 -21.02
N GLY A 22 -0.03 6.42 -19.83
CA GLY A 22 0.83 6.83 -18.74
C GLY A 22 1.90 5.75 -18.57
N ASN A 23 3.16 6.20 -18.53
CA ASN A 23 4.32 5.30 -18.41
C ASN A 23 4.14 4.41 -17.17
N ARG A 24 3.70 3.16 -17.37
CA ARG A 24 3.41 2.20 -16.30
C ARG A 24 4.64 1.88 -15.44
N SER A 25 5.83 2.15 -15.95
CA SER A 25 7.10 1.95 -15.24
C SER A 25 7.54 3.13 -14.37
N ALA A 26 6.84 4.27 -14.42
CA ALA A 26 7.20 5.42 -13.58
C ALA A 26 6.88 5.14 -12.10
N PHE A 27 7.86 5.31 -11.23
CA PHE A 27 7.66 5.21 -9.77
C PHE A 27 6.81 6.36 -9.24
N ALA A 28 6.04 6.10 -8.20
CA ALA A 28 5.31 7.13 -7.51
C ALA A 28 6.26 8.11 -6.79
N THR A 29 5.79 9.33 -6.58
CA THR A 29 6.53 10.30 -5.78
C THR A 29 6.28 10.05 -4.30
N VAL A 30 7.35 9.98 -3.50
CA VAL A 30 7.27 9.96 -2.04
C VAL A 30 7.12 11.40 -1.56
N PRO A 31 5.97 11.82 -1.01
CA PRO A 31 5.82 13.17 -0.52
C PRO A 31 6.67 13.38 0.74
N LYS A 32 7.15 14.60 0.93
CA LYS A 32 7.65 15.03 2.23
C LYS A 32 6.44 15.19 3.18
N ALA A 33 6.58 14.72 4.42
CA ALA A 33 5.56 14.94 5.44
C ALA A 33 5.35 16.45 5.63
N ALA A 34 4.09 16.87 5.72
CA ALA A 34 3.75 18.27 6.02
C ALA A 34 4.14 18.64 7.47
N ALA A 35 4.16 19.93 7.76
CA ALA A 35 4.46 20.39 9.12
C ALA A 35 3.45 19.80 10.13
N GLY A 36 3.97 19.08 11.14
CA GLY A 36 3.15 18.41 12.15
C GLY A 36 2.60 17.04 11.76
N GLU A 37 2.84 16.56 10.54
CA GLU A 37 2.57 15.18 10.16
C GLU A 37 3.67 14.24 10.64
N GLN A 38 3.30 12.99 10.89
CA GLN A 38 4.18 11.88 11.14
C GLN A 38 3.97 10.79 10.07
N VAL A 39 4.92 9.85 10.02
CA VAL A 39 4.92 8.77 9.02
C VAL A 39 5.11 7.43 9.71
N ALA A 40 4.21 6.48 9.44
CA ALA A 40 4.33 5.07 9.82
C ALA A 40 4.57 4.20 8.59
N THR A 41 5.19 3.02 8.76
CA THR A 41 5.45 2.08 7.65
C THR A 41 5.13 0.66 8.08
N PHE A 42 4.27 -0.02 7.31
CA PHE A 42 3.75 -1.36 7.62
C PHE A 42 3.67 -2.23 6.36
N GLY A 43 3.93 -3.52 6.50
CA GLY A 43 3.72 -4.54 5.48
C GLY A 43 2.98 -5.74 6.04
N GLY A 44 1.96 -6.22 5.35
CA GLY A 44 1.11 -7.34 5.80
C GLY A 44 0.33 -7.94 4.63
N GLY A 45 1.04 -8.61 3.71
CA GLY A 45 0.51 -9.10 2.45
C GLY A 45 0.43 -8.02 1.37
N CYS A 46 -0.42 -8.23 0.39
CA CYS A 46 -0.58 -7.32 -0.74
C CYS A 46 -0.91 -5.89 -0.27
N PHE A 47 -0.08 -4.93 -0.69
CA PHE A 47 -0.20 -3.52 -0.29
C PHE A 47 -1.45 -2.82 -0.81
N TRP A 48 -2.16 -3.36 -1.81
CA TRP A 48 -3.41 -2.73 -2.30
C TRP A 48 -4.50 -2.69 -1.23
N SER A 49 -4.74 -3.81 -0.55
CA SER A 49 -5.73 -3.88 0.54
C SER A 49 -5.27 -3.13 1.79
N MET A 50 -3.97 -3.19 2.11
CA MET A 50 -3.39 -2.49 3.26
C MET A 50 -3.45 -0.97 3.06
N ALA A 51 -3.12 -0.47 1.85
CA ALA A 51 -3.20 0.94 1.51
C ALA A 51 -4.64 1.46 1.61
N GLU A 52 -5.62 0.71 1.09
CA GLU A 52 -7.02 1.08 1.21
C GLU A 52 -7.42 1.17 2.68
N ALA A 53 -7.26 0.08 3.44
CA ALA A 53 -7.65 0.01 4.84
C ALA A 53 -7.09 1.16 5.68
N LEU A 54 -5.77 1.38 5.63
CA LEU A 54 -5.14 2.41 6.45
C LEU A 54 -5.45 3.84 5.97
N SER A 55 -5.78 4.03 4.68
CA SER A 55 -6.18 5.34 4.15
C SER A 55 -7.53 5.82 4.68
N GLU A 56 -8.36 4.92 5.19
CA GLU A 56 -9.71 5.20 5.68
C GLU A 56 -9.75 5.79 7.09
N PHE A 57 -8.66 5.73 7.83
CA PHE A 57 -8.60 6.31 9.17
C PHE A 57 -8.76 7.83 9.17
N LYS A 58 -9.52 8.37 10.14
CA LYS A 58 -9.50 9.80 10.45
C LYS A 58 -8.08 10.22 10.79
N GLY A 59 -7.63 11.35 10.24
CA GLY A 59 -6.28 11.85 10.48
C GLY A 59 -5.21 11.26 9.57
N VAL A 60 -5.47 10.21 8.80
CA VAL A 60 -4.59 9.79 7.71
C VAL A 60 -4.83 10.66 6.49
N THR A 61 -3.78 11.32 6.03
CA THR A 61 -3.80 12.30 4.93
C THR A 61 -3.41 11.65 3.61
N LYS A 62 -2.46 10.71 3.65
CA LYS A 62 -1.97 10.00 2.46
C LYS A 62 -1.41 8.62 2.82
N VAL A 63 -1.53 7.69 1.88
CA VAL A 63 -0.85 6.39 1.92
C VAL A 63 -0.15 6.18 0.59
N VAL A 64 1.10 5.73 0.64
CA VAL A 64 1.92 5.41 -0.54
C VAL A 64 2.32 3.95 -0.46
N SER A 65 1.99 3.16 -1.48
CA SER A 65 2.43 1.79 -1.65
C SER A 65 3.90 1.75 -2.12
N GLY A 66 4.67 0.82 -1.59
CA GLY A 66 6.09 0.69 -1.94
C GLY A 66 6.76 -0.51 -1.28
N TYR A 67 8.07 -0.43 -1.15
CA TYR A 67 8.94 -1.51 -0.73
C TYR A 67 9.87 -1.07 0.39
N ALA A 68 10.07 -1.92 1.41
CA ALA A 68 11.02 -1.65 2.50
C ALA A 68 11.57 -2.96 3.09
N GLY A 69 12.65 -2.83 3.88
CA GLY A 69 13.24 -3.93 4.65
C GLY A 69 14.21 -4.82 3.87
N GLY A 70 14.47 -4.54 2.61
CA GLY A 70 15.46 -5.21 1.77
C GLY A 70 16.72 -4.38 1.55
N THR A 71 17.59 -4.87 0.65
CA THR A 71 18.91 -4.29 0.37
C THR A 71 19.03 -3.65 -1.01
N THR A 72 18.17 -4.04 -1.96
CA THR A 72 18.18 -3.50 -3.32
C THR A 72 17.67 -2.06 -3.33
N LYS A 73 18.43 -1.14 -3.94
CA LYS A 73 18.03 0.26 -4.10
C LYS A 73 17.07 0.41 -5.28
N ASN A 74 16.00 1.18 -5.09
CA ASN A 74 14.97 1.46 -6.11
C ASN A 74 14.50 0.21 -6.87
N PRO A 75 14.02 -0.84 -6.15
CA PRO A 75 13.61 -2.07 -6.78
C PRO A 75 12.32 -1.86 -7.59
N SER A 76 12.18 -2.53 -8.72
CA SER A 76 10.90 -2.64 -9.42
C SER A 76 10.01 -3.71 -8.78
N TYR A 77 8.71 -3.68 -9.09
CA TYR A 77 7.75 -4.71 -8.67
C TYR A 77 8.22 -6.13 -9.05
N GLU A 78 8.70 -6.31 -10.27
CA GLU A 78 9.20 -7.61 -10.76
C GLU A 78 10.42 -8.09 -9.97
N GLN A 79 11.33 -7.16 -9.62
CA GLN A 79 12.50 -7.49 -8.79
C GLN A 79 12.08 -7.92 -7.39
N VAL A 80 11.10 -7.24 -6.76
CA VAL A 80 10.59 -7.64 -5.44
C VAL A 80 9.90 -8.99 -5.51
N GLY A 81 9.03 -9.22 -6.49
CA GLY A 81 8.36 -10.49 -6.73
C GLY A 81 9.32 -11.65 -7.05
N SER A 82 10.57 -11.37 -7.45
CA SER A 82 11.60 -12.40 -7.58
C SER A 82 12.10 -12.97 -6.24
N LEU A 83 11.73 -12.36 -5.12
CA LEU A 83 12.09 -12.70 -3.73
C LEU A 83 13.58 -12.55 -3.39
N LYS A 84 14.38 -11.93 -4.28
CA LYS A 84 15.83 -11.78 -4.12
C LYS A 84 16.25 -10.44 -3.53
N THR A 85 15.35 -9.45 -3.49
CA THR A 85 15.64 -8.09 -3.00
C THR A 85 15.64 -7.97 -1.48
N GLY A 86 14.99 -8.91 -0.79
CA GLY A 86 14.74 -8.86 0.64
C GLY A 86 13.66 -7.86 1.06
N HIS A 87 13.08 -7.11 0.13
CA HIS A 87 11.99 -6.18 0.42
C HIS A 87 10.67 -6.90 0.70
N ALA A 88 9.82 -6.25 1.51
CA ALA A 88 8.41 -6.56 1.59
C ALA A 88 7.60 -5.49 0.84
N GLU A 89 6.41 -5.88 0.35
CA GLU A 89 5.35 -4.94 0.01
C GLU A 89 4.90 -4.23 1.28
N VAL A 90 4.98 -2.91 1.27
CA VAL A 90 4.64 -2.08 2.43
C VAL A 90 3.86 -0.85 2.01
N VAL A 91 3.24 -0.23 3.00
CA VAL A 91 2.63 1.09 2.84
C VAL A 91 3.28 2.09 3.77
N GLN A 92 3.52 3.30 3.25
CA GLN A 92 3.93 4.45 4.03
C GLN A 92 2.72 5.33 4.29
N VAL A 93 2.34 5.49 5.57
CA VAL A 93 1.13 6.16 6.04
C VAL A 93 1.49 7.52 6.62
N TYR A 94 1.01 8.59 6.03
CA TYR A 94 1.14 9.96 6.50
C TYR A 94 -0.07 10.31 7.35
N TYR A 95 0.15 10.81 8.56
CA TYR A 95 -0.95 11.06 9.49
C TYR A 95 -0.72 12.26 10.40
N ASN A 96 -1.81 12.87 10.82
CA ASN A 96 -1.81 13.92 11.83
C ASN A 96 -1.90 13.30 13.23
N PRO A 97 -0.83 13.37 14.07
CA PRO A 97 -0.83 12.74 15.39
C PRO A 97 -1.80 13.38 16.41
N LYS A 98 -2.37 14.54 16.08
CA LYS A 98 -3.44 15.16 16.88
C LYS A 98 -4.80 14.53 16.63
N LEU A 99 -4.98 13.82 15.52
CA LEU A 99 -6.25 13.20 15.12
C LEU A 99 -6.23 11.67 15.25
N ILE A 100 -5.07 11.05 15.09
CA ILE A 100 -4.89 9.59 15.22
C ILE A 100 -3.50 9.30 15.80
N SER A 101 -3.43 8.38 16.77
CA SER A 101 -2.17 7.98 17.38
C SER A 101 -1.46 6.91 16.57
N PHE A 102 -0.13 6.79 16.71
CA PHE A 102 0.63 5.66 16.17
C PHE A 102 0.11 4.31 16.72
N ALA A 103 -0.32 4.28 17.99
CA ALA A 103 -0.91 3.09 18.58
C ALA A 103 -2.20 2.64 17.87
N THR A 104 -3.09 3.58 17.52
CA THR A 104 -4.29 3.27 16.74
C THR A 104 -3.96 2.77 15.33
N LEU A 105 -2.93 3.35 14.68
CA LEU A 105 -2.45 2.86 13.40
C LEU A 105 -1.87 1.45 13.50
N ALA A 106 -1.11 1.15 14.56
CA ALA A 106 -0.58 -0.19 14.83
C ALA A 106 -1.72 -1.21 15.07
N GLU A 107 -2.74 -0.87 15.85
CA GLU A 107 -3.93 -1.71 16.02
C GLU A 107 -4.64 -1.96 14.69
N GLY A 108 -4.79 -0.95 13.86
CA GLY A 108 -5.37 -1.07 12.53
C GLY A 108 -4.55 -1.97 11.62
N PHE A 109 -3.23 -1.85 11.63
CA PHE A 109 -2.34 -2.72 10.88
C PHE A 109 -2.55 -4.19 11.27
N PHE A 110 -2.56 -4.53 12.56
CA PHE A 110 -2.80 -5.89 13.02
C PHE A 110 -4.24 -6.38 12.76
N THR A 111 -5.17 -5.49 12.56
CA THR A 111 -6.56 -5.83 12.20
C THR A 111 -6.74 -6.08 10.70
N ALA A 112 -5.92 -5.43 9.86
CA ALA A 112 -6.05 -5.46 8.41
C ALA A 112 -5.54 -6.76 7.76
N HIS A 113 -4.80 -7.62 8.50
CA HIS A 113 -4.23 -8.85 7.98
C HIS A 113 -4.16 -9.95 9.05
N ASP A 114 -3.75 -11.14 8.67
CA ASP A 114 -3.41 -12.21 9.63
C ASP A 114 -1.91 -12.14 9.98
N PRO A 115 -1.56 -11.69 11.19
CA PRO A 115 -0.16 -11.51 11.58
C PRO A 115 0.53 -12.82 12.01
N THR A 116 -0.12 -13.97 11.90
CA THR A 116 0.38 -15.26 12.37
C THR A 116 0.91 -16.18 11.27
N THR A 117 0.81 -15.74 10.01
CA THR A 117 1.26 -16.53 8.85
C THR A 117 2.64 -16.05 8.37
N LEU A 118 3.64 -16.93 8.47
CA LEU A 118 5.00 -16.60 8.07
C LEU A 118 5.11 -16.53 6.54
N ASN A 119 5.62 -15.40 6.03
CA ASN A 119 5.84 -15.14 4.60
C ASN A 119 4.62 -15.48 3.71
N ARG A 120 3.43 -15.21 4.21
CA ARG A 120 2.18 -15.52 3.53
C ARG A 120 1.04 -14.64 4.02
N GLN A 121 0.12 -14.29 3.12
CA GLN A 121 -1.14 -13.63 3.48
C GLN A 121 -2.28 -14.12 2.57
N GLY A 122 -3.09 -15.07 3.06
CA GLY A 122 -4.11 -15.71 2.24
C GLY A 122 -3.49 -16.46 1.06
N PRO A 123 -3.86 -16.15 -0.20
CA PRO A 123 -3.30 -16.80 -1.40
C PRO A 123 -1.87 -16.34 -1.72
N ASP A 124 -1.46 -15.16 -1.23
CA ASP A 124 -0.17 -14.57 -1.55
C ASP A 124 0.94 -15.25 -0.74
N VAL A 125 1.93 -15.85 -1.40
CA VAL A 125 3.01 -16.61 -0.78
C VAL A 125 4.36 -16.05 -1.25
N GLY A 126 5.18 -15.63 -0.30
CA GLY A 126 6.51 -15.05 -0.55
C GLY A 126 6.96 -14.19 0.61
N THR A 127 8.28 -13.97 0.71
CA THR A 127 8.87 -13.08 1.73
C THR A 127 8.47 -11.62 1.52
N ASP A 128 8.06 -11.26 0.32
CA ASP A 128 7.52 -9.96 -0.05
C ASP A 128 6.14 -9.70 0.57
N TYR A 129 5.39 -10.75 0.94
CA TYR A 129 4.10 -10.64 1.64
C TYR A 129 4.18 -10.87 3.14
N ARG A 130 5.39 -10.86 3.74
CA ARG A 130 5.57 -11.05 5.18
C ARG A 130 4.94 -9.94 6.00
N SER A 131 4.54 -10.27 7.23
CA SER A 131 4.11 -9.29 8.21
C SER A 131 5.32 -8.56 8.82
N VAL A 132 5.38 -7.24 8.69
CA VAL A 132 6.48 -6.41 9.19
C VAL A 132 5.99 -5.01 9.56
N ALA A 133 6.43 -4.52 10.72
CA ALA A 133 6.19 -3.16 11.19
C ALA A 133 7.51 -2.46 11.46
N PHE A 134 7.66 -1.27 10.91
CA PHE A 134 8.89 -0.49 11.03
C PHE A 134 8.75 0.60 12.06
N TYR A 135 9.75 0.72 12.95
CA TYR A 135 9.82 1.80 13.94
C TYR A 135 10.94 2.79 13.62
N ARG A 136 10.75 4.05 13.98
CA ARG A 136 11.72 5.14 13.80
C ARG A 136 12.35 5.60 15.10
N ASN A 137 11.76 5.21 16.25
CA ASN A 137 12.22 5.55 17.60
C ASN A 137 11.75 4.51 18.61
N ASP A 138 12.27 4.60 19.84
CA ASP A 138 11.97 3.62 20.89
C ASP A 138 10.51 3.66 21.36
N ALA A 139 9.84 4.82 21.27
CA ALA A 139 8.42 4.92 21.60
C ALA A 139 7.55 4.13 20.62
N GLU A 140 7.80 4.26 19.31
CA GLU A 140 7.12 3.47 18.30
C GLU A 140 7.41 1.97 18.47
N LYS A 141 8.68 1.60 18.75
CA LYS A 141 9.06 0.22 19.04
C LYS A 141 8.29 -0.36 20.22
N ALA A 142 8.23 0.38 21.32
CA ALA A 142 7.50 -0.04 22.51
C ALA A 142 6.00 -0.23 22.23
N ILE A 143 5.38 0.67 21.47
CA ILE A 143 3.97 0.56 21.07
C ILE A 143 3.75 -0.70 20.21
N LEU A 144 4.60 -0.97 19.22
CA LEU A 144 4.47 -2.15 18.36
C LEU A 144 4.60 -3.44 19.17
N LEU A 145 5.59 -3.54 20.05
CA LEU A 145 5.76 -4.72 20.91
C LEU A 145 4.59 -4.92 21.88
N ALA A 146 4.07 -3.84 22.46
CA ALA A 146 2.88 -3.89 23.30
C ALA A 146 1.65 -4.36 22.50
N THR A 147 1.50 -3.90 21.24
CA THR A 147 0.40 -4.32 20.37
C THR A 147 0.52 -5.80 19.99
N VAL A 148 1.72 -6.29 19.67
CA VAL A 148 1.98 -7.72 19.44
C VAL A 148 1.56 -8.56 20.67
N LYS A 149 1.96 -8.12 21.86
CA LYS A 149 1.56 -8.79 23.11
C LYS A 149 0.03 -8.83 23.26
N LYS A 150 -0.64 -7.68 23.06
CA LYS A 150 -2.11 -7.57 23.12
C LYS A 150 -2.81 -8.50 22.14
N VAL A 151 -2.30 -8.60 20.90
CA VAL A 151 -2.86 -9.49 19.87
C VAL A 151 -2.70 -10.95 20.28
N ASN A 152 -1.54 -11.37 20.78
CA ASN A 152 -1.32 -12.73 21.26
C ASN A 152 -2.23 -13.08 22.45
N GLU A 153 -2.41 -12.16 23.40
CA GLU A 153 -3.24 -12.34 24.59
C GLU A 153 -4.74 -12.36 24.27
N SER A 154 -5.17 -11.72 23.18
CA SER A 154 -6.57 -11.67 22.75
C SER A 154 -7.14 -13.03 22.34
N LYS A 155 -6.27 -13.99 22.03
CA LYS A 155 -6.62 -15.33 21.49
C LYS A 155 -7.51 -15.28 20.24
N HIS A 156 -7.48 -14.16 19.53
CA HIS A 156 -8.20 -14.00 18.26
C HIS A 156 -7.65 -14.92 17.17
N PHE A 157 -6.36 -15.22 17.25
CA PHE A 157 -5.66 -16.14 16.35
C PHE A 157 -5.21 -17.38 17.13
N ASN A 158 -5.18 -18.53 16.46
CA ASN A 158 -4.74 -19.80 17.05
C ASN A 158 -3.21 -19.88 17.20
N ASN A 159 -2.47 -19.14 16.38
CA ASN A 159 -1.01 -19.14 16.35
C ASN A 159 -0.46 -17.81 16.86
N PRO A 160 0.78 -17.79 17.37
CA PRO A 160 1.41 -16.55 17.78
C PRO A 160 1.70 -15.61 16.61
N VAL A 161 1.74 -14.33 16.89
CA VAL A 161 2.14 -13.28 15.95
C VAL A 161 3.59 -13.51 15.49
N VAL A 162 3.81 -13.50 14.17
CA VAL A 162 5.14 -13.64 13.52
C VAL A 162 5.62 -12.32 12.90
N THR A 163 4.93 -11.23 13.15
CA THR A 163 5.27 -9.89 12.63
C THR A 163 6.68 -9.50 13.05
N GLN A 164 7.51 -9.14 12.08
CA GLN A 164 8.82 -8.55 12.34
C GLN A 164 8.66 -7.10 12.81
N VAL A 165 9.22 -6.74 13.96
CA VAL A 165 9.30 -5.36 14.46
C VAL A 165 10.74 -4.91 14.31
N VAL A 166 11.02 -4.09 13.29
CA VAL A 166 12.39 -3.75 12.86
C VAL A 166 12.59 -2.24 12.66
N PRO A 167 13.82 -1.73 12.78
CA PRO A 167 14.08 -0.31 12.55
C PRO A 167 13.80 0.07 11.09
N PHE A 168 13.25 1.27 10.89
CA PHE A 168 13.07 1.83 9.55
C PHE A 168 14.41 2.30 9.00
N THR A 169 14.74 1.88 7.78
CA THR A 169 15.97 2.29 7.09
C THR A 169 15.68 3.08 5.83
N ALA A 170 14.91 2.51 4.91
CA ALA A 170 14.56 3.13 3.63
C ALA A 170 13.21 2.64 3.14
N PHE A 171 12.55 3.48 2.35
CA PHE A 171 11.33 3.17 1.62
C PHE A 171 11.53 3.54 0.15
N TYR A 172 11.14 2.66 -0.73
CA TYR A 172 11.13 2.86 -2.18
C TYR A 172 9.68 2.80 -2.66
N PRO A 173 9.17 3.85 -3.32
CA PRO A 173 7.79 3.84 -3.78
C PRO A 173 7.62 2.81 -4.88
N ALA A 174 6.49 2.13 -4.89
CA ALA A 174 6.08 1.31 -6.02
C ALA A 174 5.69 2.19 -7.21
N GLU A 175 5.56 1.57 -8.36
CA GLU A 175 5.19 2.21 -9.61
C GLU A 175 3.82 2.90 -9.48
N GLN A 176 3.60 3.93 -10.28
CA GLN A 176 2.41 4.78 -10.18
C GLN A 176 1.10 4.01 -10.33
N TYR A 177 1.06 2.94 -11.12
CA TYR A 177 -0.16 2.15 -11.32
C TYR A 177 -0.59 1.35 -10.08
N HIS A 178 0.30 1.13 -9.09
CA HIS A 178 -0.04 0.51 -7.82
C HIS A 178 -0.72 1.47 -6.83
N GLN A 179 -0.58 2.78 -7.04
CA GLN A 179 -1.14 3.76 -6.11
C GLN A 179 -2.66 3.83 -6.26
N GLY A 180 -3.40 3.62 -5.16
CA GLY A 180 -4.87 3.60 -5.18
C GLY A 180 -5.49 2.46 -5.99
N TYR A 181 -4.74 1.40 -6.26
CA TYR A 181 -5.14 0.30 -7.14
C TYR A 181 -6.49 -0.32 -6.75
N TYR A 182 -6.73 -0.51 -5.45
CA TYR A 182 -7.99 -1.06 -4.93
C TYR A 182 -9.22 -0.28 -5.45
N ARG A 183 -9.18 1.06 -5.38
CA ARG A 183 -10.30 1.92 -5.80
C ARG A 183 -10.46 1.98 -7.31
N SER A 184 -9.34 1.98 -8.03
CA SER A 184 -9.32 2.15 -9.49
C SER A 184 -9.63 0.85 -10.25
N ASN A 185 -9.62 -0.32 -9.56
CA ASN A 185 -9.74 -1.63 -10.19
C ASN A 185 -10.75 -2.53 -9.47
N GLY A 186 -11.92 -1.98 -9.10
CA GLY A 186 -12.96 -2.71 -8.37
C GLY A 186 -13.44 -4.00 -9.05
N ASP A 187 -13.42 -4.03 -10.38
CA ASP A 187 -13.83 -5.20 -11.20
C ASP A 187 -12.73 -6.28 -11.32
N ASN A 188 -11.54 -6.01 -10.79
CA ASN A 188 -10.46 -6.99 -10.80
C ASN A 188 -10.83 -8.18 -9.90
N PRO A 189 -10.78 -9.45 -10.40
CA PRO A 189 -11.16 -10.63 -9.61
C PRO A 189 -10.40 -10.79 -8.30
N TYR A 190 -9.11 -10.43 -8.27
CA TYR A 190 -8.31 -10.46 -7.03
C TYR A 190 -8.80 -9.40 -6.03
N ILE A 191 -9.11 -8.18 -6.50
CA ILE A 191 -9.67 -7.15 -5.63
C ILE A 191 -11.00 -7.63 -5.04
N ALA A 192 -11.90 -8.16 -5.86
CA ALA A 192 -13.21 -8.60 -5.42
C ALA A 192 -13.13 -9.79 -4.44
N SER A 193 -12.30 -10.81 -4.72
CA SER A 193 -12.27 -12.06 -3.97
C SER A 193 -11.28 -12.09 -2.79
N VAL A 194 -10.20 -11.30 -2.85
CA VAL A 194 -9.14 -11.31 -1.83
C VAL A 194 -9.06 -10.00 -1.04
N SER A 195 -9.02 -8.87 -1.74
CA SER A 195 -8.79 -7.57 -1.08
C SER A 195 -10.06 -7.03 -0.40
N ALA A 196 -11.21 -7.09 -1.08
CA ALA A 196 -12.45 -6.51 -0.56
C ALA A 196 -12.91 -7.17 0.76
N PRO A 197 -12.88 -8.51 0.93
CA PRO A 197 -13.21 -9.12 2.21
C PRO A 197 -12.31 -8.66 3.37
N LYS A 198 -11.00 -8.45 3.13
CA LYS A 198 -10.06 -7.91 4.12
C LYS A 198 -10.43 -6.48 4.53
N VAL A 199 -10.69 -5.61 3.55
CA VAL A 199 -11.08 -4.22 3.80
C VAL A 199 -12.43 -4.13 4.52
N MET A 200 -13.41 -4.95 4.15
CA MET A 200 -14.71 -5.01 4.84
C MET A 200 -14.59 -5.47 6.29
N LYS A 201 -13.78 -6.49 6.56
CA LYS A 201 -13.47 -6.95 7.93
C LYS A 201 -12.82 -5.82 8.74
N PHE A 202 -11.86 -5.13 8.16
CA PHE A 202 -11.18 -3.98 8.77
C PHE A 202 -12.17 -2.85 9.09
N ARG A 203 -13.02 -2.45 8.16
CA ARG A 203 -14.06 -1.42 8.36
C ARG A 203 -14.96 -1.75 9.54
N LYS A 204 -15.42 -3.01 9.62
CA LYS A 204 -16.27 -3.46 10.73
C LYS A 204 -15.55 -3.33 12.07
N ALA A 205 -14.28 -3.74 12.15
CA ALA A 205 -13.51 -3.75 13.39
C ALA A 205 -13.08 -2.35 13.85
N MET A 206 -12.74 -1.47 12.90
CA MET A 206 -12.17 -0.14 13.20
C MET A 206 -13.17 1.00 13.00
N LYS A 207 -14.46 0.71 12.85
CA LYS A 207 -15.55 1.64 12.46
C LYS A 207 -15.46 3.01 13.15
N ALA A 208 -15.28 3.05 14.46
CA ALA A 208 -15.25 4.32 15.23
C ALA A 208 -14.08 5.25 14.85
N SER A 209 -12.98 4.68 14.34
CA SER A 209 -11.75 5.41 13.98
C SER A 209 -11.69 5.82 12.52
N LEU A 210 -12.67 5.39 11.70
CA LEU A 210 -12.68 5.68 10.26
C LEU A 210 -13.31 7.03 9.95
N LYS A 211 -13.00 7.56 8.76
CA LYS A 211 -13.67 8.71 8.17
C LYS A 211 -15.17 8.42 8.01
N PRO A 212 -16.06 9.44 8.10
CA PRO A 212 -17.52 9.23 8.13
C PRO A 212 -18.06 8.41 6.96
N GLU A 213 -17.50 8.57 5.77
CA GLU A 213 -17.89 7.85 4.55
C GLU A 213 -17.68 6.34 4.63
N PHE A 214 -16.79 5.86 5.50
CA PHE A 214 -16.48 4.44 5.70
C PHE A 214 -17.10 3.82 6.95
N GLN A 215 -17.93 4.57 7.67
CA GLN A 215 -18.60 4.11 8.89
C GLN A 215 -19.98 3.46 8.64
N LYS A 216 -20.36 3.31 7.40
CA LYS A 216 -21.67 2.78 7.00
C LYS A 216 -21.79 1.28 7.25
#